data_50c3fe7682644111c56a10d4ece961e3
#
_entry.id   50c3fe7682644111c56a10d4ece961e3
#
_cell.length_a   1.000
_cell.length_b   1.000
_cell.length_c   1.000
_cell.angle_alpha   90.00
_cell.angle_beta   90.00
_cell.angle_gamma   90.00
#
_symmetry.space_group_name_H-M   'P 1'
#
loop_
_entity.id
_entity.type
_entity.pdbx_description
1 polymer ?
#
loop_
_entity_poly.entity_id
_entity_poly.type
_entity_poly.pdbx_seq_one_letter_code
_entity_poly.pdbx_strand_id
1 'polypeptide(L)'
;MAFCLKMALHLRRIRIERERVRSSPCCGRGFFYNSGVLDIKLIREKSDFVRQRLASRGAGDEKLIDGILQSDDQRRKILAEVEALKSQRNKVSKEIGALMGQKKVEEAEARKKETREMGDRITELDKSVAAVDAERDSLMLRLPNLPHESVVQGKTAEDNPEVRVHGTKANHDFKSKSHVELCESLKLVDFARAAKLSGSGFLLYTNWGARLERALIQFLLDLHITQHEYTEVSPPFMVGEQCMVGVGQFPKFKDQYYGVAEGGDAANLGKLYLIPTAETPVANIHREEILTEKQLPVRYCAYTPCFRGEAGAAGVGTRGMIRVHQFDKVELIKIVKPEHGYDELEKMVGNAEKVLQLLGLHYRVIMLCTGDMGFGSAKTYDIEVWAPGQGSYLEVSSCSNCEDFQSRRMNLRFKTEGGENKFPHILNGSGTALARLFVALIETHQQADGSVKIPEALQPYLKTDRITA
;
A
#
# COMPACT_ATOMS: atom_id res chain seq x y z
N MET A 1 43.69 28.69 17.60
CA MET A 1 43.45 27.68 18.65
C MET A 1 41.97 27.57 19.07
N ALA A 2 41.22 28.65 19.23
CA ALA A 2 39.79 28.59 19.63
C ALA A 2 38.82 27.96 18.63
N PHE A 3 39.14 28.02 17.33
CA PHE A 3 38.27 27.43 16.26
C PHE A 3 38.38 25.90 16.21
N CYS A 4 39.56 25.33 16.42
CA CYS A 4 39.74 23.87 16.45
C CYS A 4 39.06 23.22 17.68
N LEU A 5 39.03 23.92 18.82
CA LEU A 5 38.39 23.42 20.03
C LEU A 5 36.88 23.39 19.93
N LYS A 6 36.24 24.37 19.25
CA LYS A 6 34.80 24.40 18.97
C LYS A 6 34.40 23.30 18.00
N MET A 7 35.19 23.02 16.98
CA MET A 7 34.94 21.95 16.01
C MET A 7 35.08 20.56 16.64
N ALA A 8 36.06 20.35 17.53
CA ALA A 8 36.22 19.09 18.26
C ALA A 8 35.05 18.83 19.24
N LEU A 9 34.55 19.87 19.90
CA LEU A 9 33.35 19.76 20.76
C LEU A 9 32.10 19.51 19.98
N HIS A 10 31.95 20.08 18.77
CA HIS A 10 30.81 19.84 17.88
C HIS A 10 30.79 18.40 17.33
N LEU A 11 31.95 17.88 16.92
CA LEU A 11 32.12 16.51 16.47
C LEU A 11 31.91 15.47 17.59
N ARG A 12 32.31 15.78 18.83
CA ARG A 12 32.02 14.96 20.02
C ARG A 12 30.49 14.93 20.30
N ARG A 13 29.81 16.06 20.17
CA ARG A 13 28.36 16.15 20.38
C ARG A 13 27.60 15.32 19.33
N ILE A 14 28.00 15.39 18.05
CA ILE A 14 27.46 14.58 16.95
C ILE A 14 27.74 13.08 17.18
N ARG A 15 28.89 12.70 17.72
CA ARG A 15 29.26 11.33 18.04
C ARG A 15 28.42 10.77 19.20
N ILE A 16 28.16 11.55 20.23
CA ILE A 16 27.34 11.20 21.39
C ILE A 16 25.85 11.07 20.94
N GLU A 17 25.36 11.95 20.05
CA GLU A 17 24.02 11.82 19.48
C GLU A 17 23.90 10.59 18.57
N ARG A 18 24.91 10.26 17.78
CA ARG A 18 24.95 9.01 16.98
C ARG A 18 25.01 7.75 17.84
N GLU A 19 25.68 7.77 18.97
CA GLU A 19 25.70 6.65 19.93
C GLU A 19 24.37 6.54 20.70
N ARG A 20 23.70 7.64 21.01
CA ARG A 20 22.33 7.63 21.57
C ARG A 20 21.28 7.12 20.59
N VAL A 21 21.41 7.41 19.29
CA VAL A 21 20.54 6.86 18.24
C VAL A 21 20.80 5.36 18.01
N ARG A 22 22.07 4.90 18.20
CA ARG A 22 22.42 3.47 18.15
C ARG A 22 22.00 2.67 19.39
N SER A 23 21.78 3.32 20.53
CA SER A 23 21.30 2.68 21.76
C SER A 23 19.78 2.79 21.96
N SER A 24 19.06 3.31 21.00
CA SER A 24 17.59 3.21 20.97
C SER A 24 17.20 1.76 20.80
N PRO A 25 16.30 1.18 21.65
CA PRO A 25 15.96 -0.25 21.62
C PRO A 25 15.15 -0.71 20.41
N CYS A 26 15.18 0.02 19.29
CA CYS A 26 14.46 -0.32 18.08
C CYS A 26 15.12 -1.39 17.18
N CYS A 27 16.35 -1.83 17.50
CA CYS A 27 17.01 -2.93 16.78
C CYS A 27 17.12 -4.14 17.70
N GLY A 28 16.11 -5.01 17.72
CA GLY A 28 16.26 -6.32 18.40
C GLY A 28 15.04 -6.87 19.14
N ARG A 29 13.90 -6.19 19.13
CA ARG A 29 12.66 -6.88 19.52
C ARG A 29 12.05 -7.49 18.27
N GLY A 30 11.96 -8.83 18.23
CA GLY A 30 11.08 -9.50 17.29
C GLY A 30 9.70 -8.83 17.42
N PHE A 31 9.29 -8.13 16.36
CA PHE A 31 7.99 -7.47 16.32
C PHE A 31 6.94 -8.58 16.37
N PHE A 32 6.32 -8.76 17.52
CA PHE A 32 5.06 -9.47 17.59
C PHE A 32 4.05 -8.61 16.81
N TYR A 33 3.82 -8.98 15.58
CA TYR A 33 2.68 -8.49 14.84
C TYR A 33 1.43 -8.88 15.64
N ASN A 34 0.75 -7.90 16.18
CA ASN A 34 -0.61 -8.09 16.64
C ASN A 34 -1.50 -8.05 15.39
N SER A 35 -1.26 -9.02 14.51
CA SER A 35 -1.63 -9.03 13.09
C SER A 35 -3.02 -9.61 12.90
N GLY A 36 -4.02 -8.89 13.34
CA GLY A 36 -5.34 -9.13 12.81
C GLY A 36 -5.50 -8.46 11.43
N VAL A 37 -5.08 -9.11 10.36
CA VAL A 37 -5.34 -8.66 8.96
C VAL A 37 -6.84 -8.55 8.69
N LEU A 38 -7.61 -9.55 9.11
CA LEU A 38 -9.04 -9.53 9.34
C LEU A 38 -9.27 -9.72 10.84
N ASP A 39 -10.40 -9.27 11.35
CA ASP A 39 -10.71 -9.50 12.76
C ASP A 39 -10.86 -11.01 13.02
N ILE A 40 -10.00 -11.59 13.85
CA ILE A 40 -10.09 -13.01 14.23
C ILE A 40 -11.44 -13.35 14.90
N LYS A 41 -12.08 -12.37 15.56
CA LYS A 41 -13.42 -12.54 16.08
C LYS A 41 -14.44 -12.71 14.97
N LEU A 42 -14.34 -11.90 13.89
CA LEU A 42 -15.19 -12.04 12.72
C LEU A 42 -15.04 -13.42 12.08
N ILE A 43 -13.79 -13.90 11.92
CA ILE A 43 -13.51 -15.23 11.35
C ILE A 43 -14.12 -16.33 12.23
N ARG A 44 -14.02 -16.21 13.55
CA ARG A 44 -14.54 -17.19 14.51
C ARG A 44 -16.06 -17.19 14.59
N GLU A 45 -16.67 -16.01 14.64
CA GLU A 45 -18.10 -15.85 14.91
C GLU A 45 -18.94 -15.99 13.62
N LYS A 46 -18.36 -15.66 12.46
CA LYS A 46 -19.03 -15.63 11.15
C LYS A 46 -18.18 -16.34 10.07
N SER A 47 -17.64 -17.53 10.40
CA SER A 47 -16.70 -18.23 9.49
C SER A 47 -17.30 -18.52 8.11
N ASP A 48 -18.58 -18.89 8.04
CA ASP A 48 -19.25 -19.19 6.76
C ASP A 48 -19.37 -17.94 5.89
N PHE A 49 -19.71 -16.80 6.48
CA PHE A 49 -19.75 -15.52 5.77
C PHE A 49 -18.35 -15.17 5.22
N VAL A 50 -17.29 -15.30 6.05
CA VAL A 50 -15.93 -15.01 5.61
C VAL A 50 -15.49 -15.94 4.48
N ARG A 51 -15.78 -17.25 4.60
CA ARG A 51 -15.49 -18.23 3.54
C ARG A 51 -16.21 -17.90 2.23
N GLN A 52 -17.49 -17.58 2.30
CA GLN A 52 -18.26 -17.21 1.12
C GLN A 52 -17.69 -15.97 0.42
N ARG A 53 -17.33 -14.93 1.20
CA ARG A 53 -16.74 -13.70 0.64
C ARG A 53 -15.36 -13.96 0.02
N LEU A 54 -14.52 -14.77 0.66
CA LEU A 54 -13.21 -15.15 0.11
C LEU A 54 -13.36 -16.03 -1.15
N ALA A 55 -14.27 -17.01 -1.12
CA ALA A 55 -14.53 -17.88 -2.27
C ALA A 55 -15.03 -17.10 -3.50
N SER A 56 -15.77 -15.99 -3.29
CA SER A 56 -16.21 -15.14 -4.42
C SER A 56 -15.05 -14.49 -5.19
N ARG A 57 -13.83 -14.41 -4.60
CA ARG A 57 -12.63 -13.93 -5.29
C ARG A 57 -11.99 -14.99 -6.19
N GLY A 58 -12.41 -16.26 -6.10
CA GLY A 58 -11.99 -17.34 -6.99
C GLY A 58 -10.57 -17.90 -6.79
N ALA A 59 -9.77 -17.35 -5.84
CA ALA A 59 -8.38 -17.76 -5.63
C ALA A 59 -8.21 -18.99 -4.70
N GLY A 60 -9.28 -19.47 -4.05
CA GLY A 60 -9.24 -20.59 -3.11
C GLY A 60 -8.68 -20.23 -1.72
N ASP A 61 -8.58 -18.94 -1.40
CA ASP A 61 -8.02 -18.44 -0.13
C ASP A 61 -8.93 -18.80 1.07
N GLU A 62 -10.20 -19.15 0.86
CA GLU A 62 -11.14 -19.61 1.90
C GLU A 62 -10.66 -20.87 2.64
N LYS A 63 -9.79 -21.67 2.02
CA LYS A 63 -9.20 -22.88 2.60
C LYS A 63 -8.25 -22.56 3.76
N LEU A 64 -7.71 -21.36 3.82
CA LEU A 64 -6.82 -20.93 4.91
C LEU A 64 -7.58 -20.78 6.24
N ILE A 65 -8.89 -20.61 6.22
CA ILE A 65 -9.72 -20.38 7.40
C ILE A 65 -9.67 -21.56 8.36
N ASP A 66 -9.58 -22.80 7.89
CA ASP A 66 -9.49 -23.98 8.76
C ASP A 66 -8.22 -23.94 9.63
N GLY A 67 -7.06 -23.68 9.00
CA GLY A 67 -5.80 -23.55 9.72
C GLY A 67 -5.78 -22.39 10.71
N ILE A 68 -6.38 -21.25 10.34
CA ILE A 68 -6.49 -20.08 11.23
C ILE A 68 -7.34 -20.39 12.46
N LEU A 69 -8.51 -21.02 12.28
CA LEU A 69 -9.39 -21.40 13.38
C LEU A 69 -8.75 -22.45 14.28
N GLN A 70 -8.03 -23.41 13.71
CA GLN A 70 -7.30 -24.43 14.47
C GLN A 70 -6.21 -23.79 15.35
N SER A 71 -5.39 -22.89 14.77
CA SER A 71 -4.34 -22.19 15.52
C SER A 71 -4.94 -21.26 16.59
N ASP A 72 -6.08 -20.57 16.32
CA ASP A 72 -6.76 -19.72 17.30
C ASP A 72 -7.32 -20.57 18.48
N ASP A 73 -7.91 -21.74 18.20
CA ASP A 73 -8.41 -22.63 19.25
C ASP A 73 -7.28 -23.19 20.11
N GLN A 74 -6.19 -23.65 19.48
CA GLN A 74 -4.99 -24.11 20.19
C GLN A 74 -4.39 -23.02 21.08
N ARG A 75 -4.26 -21.81 20.56
CA ARG A 75 -3.79 -20.65 21.32
C ARG A 75 -4.64 -20.39 22.57
N ARG A 76 -5.95 -20.38 22.42
CA ARG A 76 -6.87 -20.14 23.53
C ARG A 76 -6.76 -21.22 24.62
N LYS A 77 -6.61 -22.49 24.23
CA LYS A 77 -6.40 -23.60 25.17
C LYS A 77 -5.12 -23.42 25.93
N ILE A 78 -4.00 -23.12 25.27
CA ILE A 78 -2.69 -22.90 25.91
C ILE A 78 -2.75 -21.70 26.87
N LEU A 79 -3.34 -20.59 26.45
CA LEU A 79 -3.48 -19.39 27.30
C LEU A 79 -4.32 -19.66 28.55
N ALA A 80 -5.40 -20.45 28.45
CA ALA A 80 -6.20 -20.84 29.62
C ALA A 80 -5.38 -21.67 30.62
N GLU A 81 -4.53 -22.61 30.14
CA GLU A 81 -3.59 -23.36 30.97
C GLU A 81 -2.57 -22.43 31.65
N VAL A 82 -1.99 -21.50 30.90
CA VAL A 82 -1.03 -20.51 31.43
C VAL A 82 -1.67 -19.66 32.54
N GLU A 83 -2.87 -19.16 32.32
CA GLU A 83 -3.59 -18.35 33.32
C GLU A 83 -3.92 -19.17 34.60
N ALA A 84 -4.34 -20.42 34.44
CA ALA A 84 -4.60 -21.31 35.56
C ALA A 84 -3.32 -21.55 36.39
N LEU A 85 -2.21 -21.86 35.72
CA LEU A 85 -0.90 -22.06 36.36
C LEU A 85 -0.38 -20.76 37.03
N LYS A 86 -0.52 -19.61 36.43
CA LYS A 86 -0.15 -18.31 37.02
C LYS A 86 -0.99 -18.02 38.26
N SER A 87 -2.30 -18.32 38.25
CA SER A 87 -3.19 -18.19 39.41
C SER A 87 -2.78 -19.12 40.53
N GLN A 88 -2.51 -20.40 40.22
CA GLN A 88 -2.08 -21.40 41.20
C GLN A 88 -0.72 -21.03 41.82
N ARG A 89 0.26 -20.64 40.98
CA ARG A 89 1.58 -20.17 41.45
C ARG A 89 1.47 -19.01 42.43
N ASN A 90 0.56 -18.07 42.18
CA ASN A 90 0.34 -16.93 43.08
C ASN A 90 -0.26 -17.36 44.43
N LYS A 91 -1.15 -18.37 44.45
CA LYS A 91 -1.69 -18.95 45.68
C LYS A 91 -0.60 -19.64 46.49
N VAL A 92 0.17 -20.55 45.85
CA VAL A 92 1.27 -21.28 46.46
C VAL A 92 2.35 -20.33 47.01
N SER A 93 2.65 -19.25 46.31
CA SER A 93 3.60 -18.21 46.75
C SER A 93 3.16 -17.52 48.06
N LYS A 94 1.85 -17.28 48.24
CA LYS A 94 1.29 -16.75 49.48
C LYS A 94 1.38 -17.78 50.63
N GLU A 95 1.12 -19.07 50.33
CA GLU A 95 1.25 -20.17 51.31
C GLU A 95 2.70 -20.31 51.79
N ILE A 96 3.69 -20.21 50.88
CA ILE A 96 5.12 -20.22 51.24
C ILE A 96 5.43 -19.10 52.23
N GLY A 97 4.92 -17.88 51.97
CA GLY A 97 5.08 -16.75 52.91
C GLY A 97 4.51 -17.07 54.31
N ALA A 98 3.34 -17.65 54.38
CA ALA A 98 2.70 -18.05 55.66
C ALA A 98 3.48 -19.17 56.38
N LEU A 99 3.94 -20.21 55.68
CA LEU A 99 4.74 -21.31 56.22
C LEU A 99 6.09 -20.82 56.75
N MET A 100 6.75 -19.91 56.03
CA MET A 100 8.00 -19.30 56.51
C MET A 100 7.77 -18.46 57.76
N GLY A 101 6.66 -17.72 57.87
CA GLY A 101 6.28 -17.02 59.12
C GLY A 101 6.02 -17.95 60.29
N GLN A 102 5.53 -19.17 60.04
CA GLN A 102 5.31 -20.23 61.04
C GLN A 102 6.57 -21.07 61.34
N LYS A 103 7.72 -20.76 60.71
CA LYS A 103 8.99 -21.52 60.82
C LYS A 103 8.90 -22.97 60.31
N LYS A 104 7.95 -23.29 59.45
CA LYS A 104 7.76 -24.60 58.80
C LYS A 104 8.62 -24.71 57.54
N VAL A 105 9.94 -24.80 57.72
CA VAL A 105 10.92 -24.66 56.63
C VAL A 105 10.80 -25.80 55.61
N GLU A 106 10.65 -27.05 56.04
CA GLU A 106 10.56 -28.20 55.12
C GLU A 106 9.32 -28.13 54.21
N GLU A 107 8.15 -27.80 54.79
CA GLU A 107 6.92 -27.61 54.00
C GLU A 107 7.05 -26.43 53.02
N ALA A 108 7.71 -25.35 53.42
CA ALA A 108 7.97 -24.21 52.57
C ALA A 108 8.92 -24.57 51.40
N GLU A 109 9.95 -25.39 51.62
CA GLU A 109 10.86 -25.84 50.55
C GLU A 109 10.16 -26.76 49.52
N ALA A 110 9.29 -27.67 49.98
CA ALA A 110 8.47 -28.49 49.10
C ALA A 110 7.58 -27.61 48.18
N ARG A 111 6.93 -26.57 48.73
CA ARG A 111 6.12 -25.63 47.97
C ARG A 111 6.93 -24.73 47.04
N LYS A 112 8.16 -24.38 47.43
CA LYS A 112 9.08 -23.67 46.53
C LYS A 112 9.45 -24.49 45.29
N LYS A 113 9.66 -25.81 45.45
CA LYS A 113 9.92 -26.74 44.35
C LYS A 113 8.72 -26.76 43.37
N GLU A 114 7.50 -26.93 43.91
CA GLU A 114 6.26 -26.89 43.12
C GLU A 114 6.13 -25.55 42.33
N THR A 115 6.42 -24.42 42.98
CA THR A 115 6.39 -23.10 42.35
C THR A 115 7.41 -22.99 41.21
N ARG A 116 8.57 -23.61 41.33
CA ARG A 116 9.61 -23.65 40.29
C ARG A 116 9.14 -24.49 39.11
N GLU A 117 8.60 -25.67 39.33
CA GLU A 117 8.04 -26.55 38.30
C GLU A 117 6.91 -25.87 37.52
N MET A 118 6.01 -25.14 38.21
CA MET A 118 4.99 -24.30 37.54
C MET A 118 5.63 -23.20 36.70
N GLY A 119 6.70 -22.56 37.17
CA GLY A 119 7.43 -21.54 36.45
C GLY A 119 8.04 -22.05 35.14
N ASP A 120 8.67 -23.25 35.21
CA ASP A 120 9.24 -23.91 34.04
C ASP A 120 8.15 -24.28 33.03
N ARG A 121 7.02 -24.84 33.50
CA ARG A 121 5.86 -25.17 32.65
C ARG A 121 5.24 -23.93 31.97
N ILE A 122 5.10 -22.82 32.70
CA ILE A 122 4.63 -21.54 32.12
C ILE A 122 5.57 -21.07 31.01
N THR A 123 6.88 -21.18 31.22
CA THR A 123 7.87 -20.78 30.21
C THR A 123 7.78 -21.61 28.93
N GLU A 124 7.55 -22.93 29.03
CA GLU A 124 7.32 -23.82 27.89
C GLU A 124 6.04 -23.47 27.15
N LEU A 125 4.95 -23.23 27.90
CA LEU A 125 3.67 -22.85 27.30
C LEU A 125 3.74 -21.47 26.61
N ASP A 126 4.42 -20.50 27.22
CA ASP A 126 4.62 -19.17 26.58
C ASP A 126 5.39 -19.29 25.26
N LYS A 127 6.38 -20.22 25.16
CA LYS A 127 7.05 -20.55 23.88
C LYS A 127 6.07 -21.17 22.88
N SER A 128 5.21 -22.08 23.34
CA SER A 128 4.19 -22.71 22.49
C SER A 128 3.16 -21.69 21.99
N VAL A 129 2.74 -20.74 22.82
CA VAL A 129 1.87 -19.64 22.40
C VAL A 129 2.53 -18.82 21.30
N ALA A 130 3.81 -18.47 21.47
CA ALA A 130 4.55 -17.69 20.47
C ALA A 130 4.65 -18.42 19.12
N ALA A 131 4.85 -19.75 19.12
CA ALA A 131 4.90 -20.55 17.90
C ALA A 131 3.53 -20.60 17.20
N VAL A 132 2.45 -20.83 17.94
CA VAL A 132 1.08 -20.86 17.41
C VAL A 132 0.65 -19.48 16.90
N ASP A 133 1.03 -18.39 17.60
CA ASP A 133 0.79 -17.02 17.14
C ASP A 133 1.50 -16.76 15.81
N ALA A 134 2.77 -17.15 15.67
CA ALA A 134 3.54 -16.98 14.42
C ALA A 134 2.90 -17.75 13.25
N GLU A 135 2.42 -18.98 13.47
CA GLU A 135 1.74 -19.77 12.45
C GLU A 135 0.41 -19.11 12.03
N ARG A 136 -0.44 -18.77 13.00
CA ARG A 136 -1.72 -18.06 12.74
C ARG A 136 -1.48 -16.77 11.96
N ASP A 137 -0.52 -15.96 12.38
CA ASP A 137 -0.21 -14.68 11.79
C ASP A 137 0.32 -14.83 10.35
N SER A 138 1.12 -15.87 10.10
CA SER A 138 1.57 -16.23 8.74
C SER A 138 0.40 -16.57 7.82
N LEU A 139 -0.61 -17.33 8.30
CA LEU A 139 -1.82 -17.64 7.55
C LEU A 139 -2.68 -16.39 7.32
N MET A 140 -2.87 -15.59 8.37
CA MET A 140 -3.64 -14.34 8.32
C MET A 140 -3.06 -13.35 7.29
N LEU A 141 -1.74 -13.18 7.25
CA LEU A 141 -1.08 -12.29 6.29
C LEU A 141 -1.30 -12.68 4.82
N ARG A 142 -1.67 -13.93 4.55
CA ARG A 142 -1.94 -14.45 3.21
C ARG A 142 -3.40 -14.29 2.78
N LEU A 143 -4.31 -13.95 3.70
CA LEU A 143 -5.71 -13.69 3.36
C LEU A 143 -5.85 -12.33 2.67
N PRO A 144 -6.58 -12.26 1.54
CA PRO A 144 -7.00 -10.99 0.95
C PRO A 144 -8.09 -10.33 1.80
N ASN A 145 -8.35 -9.05 1.54
CA ASN A 145 -9.49 -8.36 2.11
C ASN A 145 -10.82 -8.94 1.60
N LEU A 146 -11.88 -8.78 2.37
CA LEU A 146 -13.22 -9.22 1.98
C LEU A 146 -13.84 -8.23 1.00
N PRO A 147 -14.40 -8.68 -0.14
CA PRO A 147 -15.17 -7.80 -1.01
C PRO A 147 -16.36 -7.20 -0.27
N HIS A 148 -16.66 -5.92 -0.46
CA HIS A 148 -17.86 -5.28 0.08
C HIS A 148 -19.13 -5.84 -0.57
N GLU A 149 -20.26 -5.82 0.12
CA GLU A 149 -21.52 -6.40 -0.36
C GLU A 149 -22.04 -5.81 -1.68
N SER A 150 -21.71 -4.54 -1.95
CA SER A 150 -22.08 -3.84 -3.20
C SER A 150 -21.22 -4.24 -4.41
N VAL A 151 -20.18 -5.05 -4.23
CA VAL A 151 -19.33 -5.50 -5.33
C VAL A 151 -19.96 -6.65 -6.07
N VAL A 152 -20.03 -6.52 -7.40
CA VAL A 152 -20.61 -7.55 -8.28
C VAL A 152 -19.73 -8.79 -8.28
N GLN A 153 -20.36 -9.95 -8.19
CA GLN A 153 -19.66 -11.21 -8.30
C GLN A 153 -19.26 -11.46 -9.77
N GLY A 154 -17.99 -11.71 -10.01
CA GLY A 154 -17.43 -11.98 -11.34
C GLY A 154 -16.07 -12.66 -11.23
N LYS A 155 -15.50 -13.08 -12.36
CA LYS A 155 -14.24 -13.85 -12.41
C LYS A 155 -13.09 -13.08 -13.06
N THR A 156 -13.39 -12.26 -14.04
CA THR A 156 -12.39 -11.57 -14.88
C THR A 156 -12.79 -10.13 -15.13
N ALA A 157 -11.89 -9.34 -15.70
CA ALA A 157 -12.14 -7.95 -16.09
C ALA A 157 -13.35 -7.77 -17.05
N GLU A 158 -13.76 -8.83 -17.76
CA GLU A 158 -14.93 -8.80 -18.63
C GLU A 158 -16.25 -8.71 -17.85
N ASP A 159 -16.22 -9.12 -16.57
CA ASP A 159 -17.38 -9.05 -15.69
C ASP A 159 -17.50 -7.70 -14.94
N ASN A 160 -16.57 -6.76 -15.18
CA ASN A 160 -16.58 -5.46 -14.53
C ASN A 160 -17.67 -4.56 -15.11
N PRO A 161 -18.71 -4.17 -14.33
CA PRO A 161 -19.75 -3.29 -14.84
C PRO A 161 -19.22 -1.87 -15.07
N GLU A 162 -19.62 -1.29 -16.21
CA GLU A 162 -19.47 0.13 -16.47
C GLU A 162 -20.44 0.92 -15.59
N VAL A 163 -19.90 1.86 -14.81
CA VAL A 163 -20.67 2.68 -13.86
C VAL A 163 -21.12 3.97 -14.51
N ARG A 164 -20.21 4.62 -15.24
CA ARG A 164 -20.47 5.90 -15.94
C ARG A 164 -19.44 6.17 -17.02
N VAL A 165 -19.84 7.00 -17.98
CA VAL A 165 -19.01 7.45 -19.10
C VAL A 165 -19.03 8.96 -19.16
N HIS A 166 -17.91 9.59 -19.54
CA HIS A 166 -17.79 11.03 -19.73
C HIS A 166 -17.22 11.38 -21.09
N GLY A 167 -17.83 12.40 -21.71
CA GLY A 167 -17.37 12.96 -22.98
C GLY A 167 -17.68 12.04 -24.18
N THR A 168 -17.07 12.39 -25.32
CA THR A 168 -17.21 11.65 -26.58
C THR A 168 -15.84 11.15 -27.02
N LYS A 169 -15.75 9.93 -27.52
CA LYS A 169 -14.50 9.39 -28.09
C LYS A 169 -13.99 10.31 -29.18
N ALA A 170 -12.70 10.66 -29.08
CA ALA A 170 -12.06 11.42 -30.14
C ALA A 170 -12.15 10.63 -31.45
N ASN A 171 -12.70 11.27 -32.46
CA ASN A 171 -12.80 10.76 -33.83
C ASN A 171 -12.15 11.77 -34.75
N HIS A 172 -10.98 11.45 -35.28
CA HIS A 172 -10.26 12.29 -36.21
C HIS A 172 -10.74 12.06 -37.65
N ASP A 173 -10.83 13.10 -38.44
CA ASP A 173 -11.12 13.04 -39.89
C ASP A 173 -9.89 12.61 -40.72
N PHE A 174 -8.80 12.28 -40.05
CA PHE A 174 -7.55 11.78 -40.60
C PHE A 174 -7.15 10.46 -39.88
N LYS A 175 -6.21 9.73 -40.49
CA LYS A 175 -5.70 8.48 -39.86
C LYS A 175 -4.89 8.83 -38.62
N SER A 176 -5.41 8.46 -37.44
CA SER A 176 -4.74 8.63 -36.16
C SER A 176 -3.42 7.84 -36.11
N LYS A 177 -2.35 8.50 -35.69
CA LYS A 177 -1.07 7.87 -35.36
C LYS A 177 -1.14 7.30 -33.97
N SER A 178 -0.43 6.21 -33.74
CA SER A 178 -0.20 5.67 -32.40
C SER A 178 0.75 6.57 -31.60
N HIS A 179 0.74 6.44 -30.27
CA HIS A 179 1.69 7.16 -29.42
C HIS A 179 3.16 6.86 -29.76
N VAL A 180 3.48 5.66 -30.26
CA VAL A 180 4.84 5.32 -30.70
C VAL A 180 5.24 6.18 -31.89
N GLU A 181 4.38 6.26 -32.91
CA GLU A 181 4.64 7.09 -34.11
C GLU A 181 4.72 8.59 -33.77
N LEU A 182 3.87 9.06 -32.85
CA LEU A 182 3.92 10.45 -32.36
C LEU A 182 5.19 10.73 -31.55
N CYS A 183 5.58 9.81 -30.65
CA CYS A 183 6.81 9.93 -29.86
C CYS A 183 8.05 9.98 -30.75
N GLU A 184 8.11 9.17 -31.80
CA GLU A 184 9.22 9.16 -32.75
C GLU A 184 9.25 10.44 -33.59
N SER A 185 8.12 10.84 -34.23
CA SER A 185 8.05 12.00 -35.10
C SER A 185 8.29 13.32 -34.37
N LEU A 186 7.80 13.48 -33.16
CA LEU A 186 7.96 14.68 -32.32
C LEU A 186 9.15 14.60 -31.35
N LYS A 187 9.91 13.50 -31.36
CA LYS A 187 11.07 13.23 -30.48
C LYS A 187 10.73 13.39 -29.01
N LEU A 188 9.58 12.85 -28.57
CA LEU A 188 9.11 12.94 -27.20
C LEU A 188 9.75 11.88 -26.30
N VAL A 189 9.96 10.66 -26.83
CA VAL A 189 10.57 9.52 -26.13
C VAL A 189 11.59 8.84 -27.04
N ASP A 190 12.78 8.56 -26.51
CA ASP A 190 13.83 7.80 -27.20
C ASP A 190 13.86 6.35 -26.65
N PHE A 191 13.08 5.49 -27.26
CA PHE A 191 12.98 4.08 -26.86
C PHE A 191 14.30 3.32 -27.05
N ALA A 192 15.05 3.63 -28.13
CA ALA A 192 16.29 2.95 -28.43
C ALA A 192 17.39 3.25 -27.40
N ARG A 193 17.52 4.53 -27.01
CA ARG A 193 18.48 4.90 -25.95
C ARG A 193 18.02 4.49 -24.58
N ALA A 194 16.72 4.49 -24.27
CA ALA A 194 16.18 3.95 -23.03
C ALA A 194 16.60 2.48 -22.83
N ALA A 195 16.46 1.67 -23.88
CA ALA A 195 16.88 0.26 -23.84
C ALA A 195 18.38 0.05 -23.58
N LYS A 196 19.25 0.98 -24.02
CA LYS A 196 20.68 0.96 -23.69
C LYS A 196 20.97 1.23 -22.21
N LEU A 197 20.10 2.04 -21.55
CA LEU A 197 20.29 2.44 -20.16
C LEU A 197 19.86 1.32 -19.19
N SER A 198 18.70 0.69 -19.45
CA SER A 198 18.07 -0.18 -18.45
C SER A 198 17.38 -1.43 -19.04
N GLY A 199 17.52 -1.66 -20.35
CA GLY A 199 16.79 -2.74 -21.03
C GLY A 199 15.45 -2.30 -21.58
N SER A 200 14.66 -3.27 -22.06
CA SER A 200 13.31 -3.02 -22.58
C SER A 200 12.34 -2.65 -21.46
N GLY A 201 11.27 -1.92 -21.77
CA GLY A 201 10.26 -1.53 -20.81
C GLY A 201 10.64 -0.34 -19.92
N PHE A 202 11.69 0.42 -20.26
CA PHE A 202 12.02 1.71 -19.66
C PHE A 202 11.85 2.83 -20.69
N LEU A 203 11.59 4.05 -20.20
CA LEU A 203 11.36 5.23 -21.04
C LEU A 203 12.46 6.26 -20.84
N LEU A 204 12.87 6.90 -21.94
CA LEU A 204 13.71 8.09 -21.92
C LEU A 204 12.92 9.23 -22.57
N TYR A 205 12.24 10.02 -21.75
CA TYR A 205 11.60 11.24 -22.23
C TYR A 205 12.63 12.25 -22.68
N THR A 206 12.39 12.90 -23.81
CA THR A 206 13.29 13.90 -24.40
C THR A 206 12.53 15.16 -24.78
N ASN A 207 13.21 16.28 -24.89
CA ASN A 207 12.66 17.54 -25.41
C ASN A 207 11.27 17.90 -24.81
N TRP A 208 10.27 18.04 -25.67
CA TRP A 208 8.89 18.31 -25.27
C TRP A 208 8.26 17.17 -24.45
N GLY A 209 8.70 15.93 -24.66
CA GLY A 209 8.22 14.80 -23.88
C GLY A 209 8.57 14.94 -22.40
N ALA A 210 9.83 15.27 -22.07
CA ALA A 210 10.26 15.50 -20.70
C ALA A 210 9.60 16.75 -20.07
N ARG A 211 9.32 17.78 -20.88
CA ARG A 211 8.59 18.96 -20.41
C ARG A 211 7.12 18.65 -20.13
N LEU A 212 6.48 17.85 -20.99
CA LEU A 212 5.08 17.44 -20.85
C LEU A 212 4.90 16.56 -19.60
N GLU A 213 5.80 15.58 -19.39
CA GLU A 213 5.78 14.73 -18.17
C GLU A 213 5.85 15.58 -16.91
N ARG A 214 6.82 16.50 -16.83
CA ARG A 214 6.93 17.41 -15.69
C ARG A 214 5.72 18.34 -15.54
N ALA A 215 5.14 18.81 -16.63
CA ALA A 215 3.94 19.67 -16.63
C ALA A 215 2.73 18.91 -16.08
N LEU A 216 2.57 17.65 -16.45
CA LEU A 216 1.52 16.77 -15.92
C LEU A 216 1.69 16.57 -14.40
N ILE A 217 2.92 16.28 -13.93
CA ILE A 217 3.20 16.14 -12.49
C ILE A 217 2.78 17.40 -11.73
N GLN A 218 3.21 18.57 -12.16
CA GLN A 218 2.90 19.83 -11.51
C GLN A 218 1.40 20.13 -11.53
N PHE A 219 0.75 19.97 -12.69
CA PHE A 219 -0.68 20.17 -12.84
C PHE A 219 -1.50 19.28 -11.90
N LEU A 220 -1.15 18.00 -11.79
CA LEU A 220 -1.84 17.05 -10.93
C LEU A 220 -1.69 17.42 -9.45
N LEU A 221 -0.47 17.72 -9.01
CA LEU A 221 -0.21 18.12 -7.63
C LEU A 221 -0.97 19.41 -7.29
N ASP A 222 -0.83 20.46 -8.12
CA ASP A 222 -1.50 21.74 -7.90
C ASP A 222 -3.02 21.58 -7.83
N LEU A 223 -3.61 20.76 -8.71
CA LEU A 223 -5.04 20.48 -8.73
C LEU A 223 -5.50 19.84 -7.42
N HIS A 224 -4.80 18.79 -6.98
CA HIS A 224 -5.20 18.04 -5.79
C HIS A 224 -4.98 18.84 -4.49
N ILE A 225 -3.93 19.66 -4.44
CA ILE A 225 -3.65 20.52 -3.28
C ILE A 225 -4.67 21.68 -3.21
N THR A 226 -4.92 22.36 -4.34
CA THR A 226 -5.68 23.62 -4.32
C THR A 226 -7.18 23.43 -4.40
N GLN A 227 -7.67 22.36 -5.06
CA GLN A 227 -9.10 22.14 -5.28
C GLN A 227 -9.67 20.95 -4.52
N HIS A 228 -8.85 19.98 -4.13
CA HIS A 228 -9.31 18.74 -3.50
C HIS A 228 -8.85 18.58 -2.06
N GLU A 229 -8.23 19.61 -1.47
CA GLU A 229 -7.83 19.68 -0.05
C GLU A 229 -6.84 18.58 0.39
N TYR A 230 -5.99 18.09 -0.53
CA TYR A 230 -4.92 17.17 -0.17
C TYR A 230 -3.68 17.93 0.32
N THR A 231 -3.00 17.34 1.27
CA THR A 231 -1.66 17.77 1.69
C THR A 231 -0.60 17.05 0.88
N GLU A 232 0.26 17.78 0.21
CA GLU A 232 1.39 17.18 -0.50
C GLU A 232 2.43 16.63 0.48
N VAL A 233 2.91 15.42 0.19
CA VAL A 233 4.03 14.79 0.90
C VAL A 233 5.02 14.23 -0.12
N SER A 234 6.31 14.29 0.21
CA SER A 234 7.40 13.74 -0.62
C SER A 234 8.08 12.58 0.13
N PRO A 235 7.63 11.35 -0.05
CA PRO A 235 8.13 10.20 0.69
C PRO A 235 9.42 9.64 0.08
N PRO A 236 10.19 8.81 0.83
CA PRO A 236 11.26 8.00 0.27
C PRO A 236 10.76 7.04 -0.81
N PHE A 237 11.58 6.81 -1.86
CA PHE A 237 11.28 5.85 -2.94
C PHE A 237 11.81 4.44 -2.67
N MET A 238 12.55 4.28 -1.59
CA MET A 238 12.98 3.00 -1.03
C MET A 238 12.41 2.84 0.36
N VAL A 239 11.77 1.70 0.63
CA VAL A 239 11.08 1.44 1.89
C VAL A 239 11.49 0.11 2.48
N GLY A 240 11.40 -0.01 3.81
CA GLY A 240 11.60 -1.27 4.51
C GLY A 240 10.46 -2.27 4.26
N GLU A 241 10.74 -3.56 4.48
CA GLU A 241 9.78 -4.66 4.30
C GLU A 241 8.45 -4.43 5.01
N GLN A 242 8.47 -3.79 6.17
CA GLN A 242 7.25 -3.50 6.95
C GLN A 242 6.27 -2.58 6.22
N CYS A 243 6.75 -1.66 5.38
CA CYS A 243 5.85 -0.83 4.55
C CYS A 243 5.15 -1.67 3.49
N MET A 244 5.84 -2.66 2.91
CA MET A 244 5.27 -3.59 1.94
C MET A 244 4.23 -4.52 2.59
N VAL A 245 4.49 -4.98 3.82
CA VAL A 245 3.52 -5.76 4.62
C VAL A 245 2.30 -4.91 4.99
N GLY A 246 2.51 -3.66 5.39
CA GLY A 246 1.46 -2.75 5.83
C GLY A 246 0.36 -2.52 4.79
N VAL A 247 0.72 -2.43 3.51
CA VAL A 247 -0.25 -2.26 2.41
C VAL A 247 -0.70 -3.59 1.78
N GLY A 248 -0.21 -4.74 2.28
CA GLY A 248 -0.65 -6.07 1.82
C GLY A 248 0.10 -6.61 0.61
N GLN A 249 1.20 -6.01 0.18
CA GLN A 249 2.02 -6.50 -0.93
C GLN A 249 2.84 -7.72 -0.51
N PHE A 250 3.33 -7.74 0.73
CA PHE A 250 4.04 -8.88 1.29
C PHE A 250 3.17 -9.64 2.30
N PRO A 251 3.38 -10.95 2.45
CA PRO A 251 4.42 -11.80 1.81
C PRO A 251 4.06 -12.31 0.41
N LYS A 252 2.79 -12.20 -0.05
CA LYS A 252 2.23 -12.94 -1.22
C LYS A 252 2.92 -12.62 -2.55
N PHE A 253 3.37 -11.37 -2.76
CA PHE A 253 3.89 -10.89 -4.05
C PHE A 253 5.38 -10.48 -3.99
N LYS A 254 6.15 -11.03 -3.05
CA LYS A 254 7.53 -10.59 -2.79
C LYS A 254 8.47 -10.69 -4.01
N ASP A 255 8.23 -11.64 -4.90
CA ASP A 255 8.97 -11.88 -6.13
C ASP A 255 8.70 -10.87 -7.27
N GLN A 256 7.69 -10.02 -7.12
CA GLN A 256 7.30 -9.03 -8.13
C GLN A 256 7.96 -7.66 -7.96
N TYR A 257 8.78 -7.48 -6.91
CA TYR A 257 9.34 -6.19 -6.54
C TYR A 257 10.86 -6.16 -6.60
N TYR A 258 11.40 -4.98 -6.89
CA TYR A 258 12.84 -4.74 -6.89
C TYR A 258 13.36 -4.59 -5.45
N GLY A 259 14.19 -5.55 -5.02
CA GLY A 259 14.97 -5.45 -3.78
C GLY A 259 16.28 -4.71 -4.02
N VAL A 260 16.70 -3.88 -3.05
CA VAL A 260 17.95 -3.13 -3.10
C VAL A 260 18.96 -3.78 -2.16
N ALA A 261 20.20 -3.99 -2.67
CA ALA A 261 21.33 -4.48 -1.88
C ALA A 261 22.22 -3.30 -1.46
N GLU A 262 22.50 -3.17 -0.16
CA GLU A 262 23.45 -2.18 0.33
C GLU A 262 24.89 -2.67 0.15
N GLY A 263 25.76 -1.82 -0.47
CA GLY A 263 27.19 -2.07 -0.57
C GLY A 263 27.60 -3.28 -1.41
N GLY A 264 26.72 -3.80 -2.27
CA GLY A 264 26.99 -4.98 -3.08
C GLY A 264 26.99 -6.30 -2.31
N ASP A 265 26.68 -6.29 -1.02
CA ASP A 265 26.59 -7.49 -0.18
C ASP A 265 25.22 -8.16 -0.35
N ALA A 266 25.23 -9.35 -0.96
CA ALA A 266 24.02 -10.15 -1.15
C ALA A 266 23.31 -10.52 0.18
N ALA A 267 24.02 -10.54 1.30
CA ALA A 267 23.42 -10.77 2.63
C ALA A 267 22.49 -9.64 3.09
N ASN A 268 22.64 -8.44 2.50
CA ASN A 268 21.78 -7.29 2.76
C ASN A 268 20.69 -7.09 1.69
N LEU A 269 20.57 -8.03 0.76
CA LEU A 269 19.52 -7.99 -0.25
C LEU A 269 18.13 -8.10 0.40
N GLY A 270 17.22 -7.20 0.05
CA GLY A 270 15.84 -7.28 0.52
C GLY A 270 15.53 -6.62 1.87
N LYS A 271 16.44 -5.82 2.41
CA LYS A 271 16.10 -4.93 3.54
C LYS A 271 15.33 -3.69 3.10
N LEU A 272 15.63 -3.18 1.89
CA LEU A 272 14.94 -2.09 1.23
C LEU A 272 14.40 -2.52 -0.13
N TYR A 273 13.28 -1.95 -0.51
CA TYR A 273 12.58 -2.22 -1.77
C TYR A 273 12.27 -0.91 -2.47
N LEU A 274 12.41 -0.87 -3.79
CA LEU A 274 11.88 0.22 -4.61
C LEU A 274 10.35 0.16 -4.58
N ILE A 275 9.70 1.30 -4.40
CA ILE A 275 8.25 1.38 -4.27
C ILE A 275 7.54 1.11 -5.61
N PRO A 276 6.49 0.27 -5.65
CA PRO A 276 5.66 0.08 -6.85
C PRO A 276 4.59 1.16 -7.02
N THR A 277 4.39 1.97 -5.97
CA THR A 277 3.38 3.02 -5.84
C THR A 277 3.69 3.87 -4.60
N ALA A 278 3.35 5.14 -4.61
CA ALA A 278 3.44 6.01 -3.44
C ALA A 278 2.50 5.57 -2.30
N GLU A 279 1.48 4.76 -2.59
CA GLU A 279 0.65 4.14 -1.55
C GLU A 279 1.51 3.50 -0.47
N THR A 280 2.55 2.76 -0.86
CA THR A 280 3.39 2.01 0.06
C THR A 280 4.02 2.89 1.17
N PRO A 281 4.74 3.98 0.89
CA PRO A 281 5.25 4.85 1.94
C PRO A 281 4.17 5.72 2.58
N VAL A 282 3.24 6.27 1.80
CA VAL A 282 2.30 7.30 2.29
C VAL A 282 1.25 6.72 3.24
N ALA A 283 0.70 5.54 2.96
CA ALA A 283 -0.21 4.87 3.88
C ALA A 283 0.47 4.49 5.21
N ASN A 284 1.79 4.26 5.18
CA ASN A 284 2.58 3.90 6.36
C ASN A 284 3.08 5.11 7.20
N ILE A 285 2.77 6.35 6.82
CA ILE A 285 3.22 7.54 7.58
C ILE A 285 2.82 7.44 9.05
N HIS A 286 1.59 6.99 9.31
CA HIS A 286 1.04 6.86 10.66
C HIS A 286 1.08 5.41 11.22
N ARG A 287 1.93 4.54 10.69
CA ARG A 287 2.09 3.19 11.22
C ARG A 287 2.43 3.21 12.69
N GLU A 288 1.76 2.34 13.49
CA GLU A 288 1.93 2.20 14.95
C GLU A 288 1.49 3.43 15.75
N GLU A 289 0.75 4.36 15.15
CA GLU A 289 0.21 5.54 15.82
C GLU A 289 -1.24 5.34 16.25
N ILE A 290 -1.66 6.16 17.22
CA ILE A 290 -3.07 6.34 17.62
C ILE A 290 -3.41 7.81 17.38
N LEU A 291 -4.13 8.06 16.30
CA LEU A 291 -4.61 9.40 15.97
C LEU A 291 -5.75 9.81 16.91
N THR A 292 -5.99 11.08 17.05
CA THR A 292 -7.25 11.60 17.63
C THR A 292 -8.32 11.61 16.55
N GLU A 293 -9.59 11.50 16.96
CA GLU A 293 -10.72 11.57 16.02
C GLU A 293 -10.74 12.89 15.23
N LYS A 294 -10.27 13.99 15.83
CA LYS A 294 -10.20 15.32 15.19
C LYS A 294 -9.13 15.43 14.10
N GLN A 295 -8.17 14.53 14.05
CA GLN A 295 -7.17 14.48 12.98
C GLN A 295 -7.72 13.84 11.70
N LEU A 296 -8.88 13.18 11.78
CA LEU A 296 -9.53 12.58 10.62
C LEU A 296 -10.57 13.54 9.99
N PRO A 297 -10.65 13.58 8.66
CA PRO A 297 -9.90 12.80 7.67
C PRO A 297 -8.49 13.34 7.43
N VAL A 298 -7.52 12.43 7.28
CA VAL A 298 -6.19 12.75 6.72
C VAL A 298 -6.26 12.55 5.20
N ARG A 299 -5.71 13.50 4.43
CA ARG A 299 -5.66 13.44 2.96
C ARG A 299 -4.26 13.80 2.50
N TYR A 300 -3.57 12.85 1.86
CA TYR A 300 -2.22 13.04 1.31
C TYR A 300 -2.21 12.82 -0.18
N CYS A 301 -1.46 13.65 -0.92
CA CYS A 301 -1.05 13.38 -2.28
C CYS A 301 0.46 13.35 -2.40
N ALA A 302 0.98 12.49 -3.27
CA ALA A 302 2.40 12.35 -3.48
C ALA A 302 2.73 12.03 -4.94
N TYR A 303 3.69 12.74 -5.51
CA TYR A 303 4.34 12.32 -6.73
C TYR A 303 5.51 11.39 -6.40
N THR A 304 5.58 10.24 -7.10
CA THR A 304 6.76 9.38 -7.06
C THR A 304 6.97 8.64 -8.38
N PRO A 305 8.21 8.27 -8.73
CA PRO A 305 8.44 7.16 -9.62
C PRO A 305 7.92 5.87 -8.97
N CYS A 306 7.43 4.95 -9.80
CA CYS A 306 6.92 3.64 -9.42
C CYS A 306 7.68 2.56 -10.17
N PHE A 307 8.07 1.48 -9.47
CA PHE A 307 8.91 0.42 -10.02
C PHE A 307 8.19 -0.92 -9.95
N ARG A 308 7.95 -1.55 -11.10
CA ARG A 308 7.24 -2.84 -11.18
C ARG A 308 8.04 -3.85 -12.01
N GLY A 309 8.23 -5.04 -11.47
CA GLY A 309 8.95 -6.11 -12.16
C GLY A 309 8.22 -6.67 -13.38
N GLU A 310 6.89 -6.40 -13.51
CA GLU A 310 6.03 -6.87 -14.60
C GLU A 310 6.22 -8.36 -14.92
N ALA A 311 6.49 -9.17 -13.88
CA ALA A 311 6.73 -10.59 -14.00
C ALA A 311 5.47 -11.30 -14.56
N GLY A 312 5.62 -12.02 -15.67
CA GLY A 312 4.53 -12.74 -16.32
C GLY A 312 3.74 -11.97 -17.38
N ALA A 313 4.08 -10.71 -17.65
CA ALA A 313 3.39 -9.89 -18.66
C ALA A 313 3.98 -10.01 -20.08
N ALA A 314 4.81 -11.01 -20.35
CA ALA A 314 5.44 -11.20 -21.65
C ALA A 314 4.39 -11.40 -22.76
N GLY A 315 4.37 -10.47 -23.72
CA GLY A 315 3.61 -10.58 -24.99
C GLY A 315 2.33 -9.77 -25.11
N VAL A 316 1.75 -9.23 -24.04
CA VAL A 316 0.51 -8.46 -24.12
C VAL A 316 0.80 -6.97 -23.90
N GLY A 317 0.65 -6.15 -24.98
CA GLY A 317 0.72 -4.68 -24.85
C GLY A 317 2.09 -4.10 -24.47
N THR A 318 3.19 -4.80 -24.74
CA THR A 318 4.55 -4.41 -24.30
C THR A 318 5.22 -3.35 -25.19
N ARG A 319 4.58 -2.97 -26.31
CA ARG A 319 5.15 -1.96 -27.23
C ARG A 319 4.80 -0.56 -26.77
N GLY A 320 5.82 0.32 -26.71
CA GLY A 320 5.65 1.74 -26.38
C GLY A 320 5.62 2.00 -24.88
N MET A 321 4.62 2.80 -24.42
CA MET A 321 4.56 3.36 -23.07
C MET A 321 3.50 2.72 -22.15
N ILE A 322 2.71 1.76 -22.64
CA ILE A 322 1.51 1.27 -21.91
C ILE A 322 1.87 0.42 -20.70
N ARG A 323 2.95 -0.38 -20.81
CA ARG A 323 3.43 -1.26 -19.74
C ARG A 323 4.95 -1.15 -19.63
N VAL A 324 5.40 -0.56 -18.54
CA VAL A 324 6.80 -0.21 -18.32
C VAL A 324 7.23 -0.53 -16.89
N HIS A 325 8.53 -0.80 -16.69
CA HIS A 325 9.12 -1.14 -15.40
C HIS A 325 9.25 0.05 -14.45
N GLN A 326 9.38 1.25 -15.02
CA GLN A 326 9.41 2.51 -14.27
C GLN A 326 8.48 3.52 -14.92
N PHE A 327 7.61 4.14 -14.12
CA PHE A 327 6.70 5.21 -14.55
C PHE A 327 6.42 6.15 -13.39
N ASP A 328 5.99 7.35 -13.72
CA ASP A 328 5.64 8.38 -12.76
C ASP A 328 4.14 8.34 -12.42
N LYS A 329 3.81 8.59 -11.15
CA LYS A 329 2.42 8.57 -10.66
C LYS A 329 2.21 9.61 -9.57
N VAL A 330 1.09 10.31 -9.61
CA VAL A 330 0.57 11.04 -8.46
C VAL A 330 -0.44 10.15 -7.76
N GLU A 331 -0.23 9.91 -6.47
CA GLU A 331 -1.05 9.05 -5.64
C GLU A 331 -1.83 9.85 -4.62
N LEU A 332 -3.05 9.41 -4.35
CA LEU A 332 -3.97 9.98 -3.36
C LEU A 332 -4.21 8.95 -2.25
N ILE A 333 -4.02 9.36 -1.00
CA ILE A 333 -4.30 8.53 0.18
C ILE A 333 -5.25 9.28 1.09
N LYS A 334 -6.28 8.58 1.59
CA LYS A 334 -7.14 9.08 2.64
C LYS A 334 -7.18 8.10 3.81
N ILE A 335 -7.11 8.64 5.03
CA ILE A 335 -7.34 7.91 6.27
C ILE A 335 -8.58 8.53 6.89
N VAL A 336 -9.65 7.74 7.02
CA VAL A 336 -10.98 8.27 7.36
C VAL A 336 -11.67 7.42 8.41
N LYS A 337 -12.70 7.97 9.03
CA LYS A 337 -13.59 7.17 9.88
C LYS A 337 -14.32 6.11 9.04
N PRO A 338 -14.57 4.91 9.59
CA PRO A 338 -15.24 3.83 8.86
C PRO A 338 -16.57 4.24 8.22
N GLU A 339 -17.39 5.02 8.94
CA GLU A 339 -18.70 5.49 8.49
C GLU A 339 -18.67 6.40 7.26
N HIS A 340 -17.51 7.01 6.97
CA HIS A 340 -17.31 7.89 5.81
C HIS A 340 -16.53 7.23 4.66
N GLY A 341 -16.06 5.98 4.83
CA GLY A 341 -15.15 5.32 3.90
C GLY A 341 -15.65 5.27 2.47
N TYR A 342 -16.92 4.97 2.24
CA TYR A 342 -17.47 4.83 0.88
C TYR A 342 -17.81 6.18 0.25
N ASP A 343 -18.30 7.16 1.02
CA ASP A 343 -18.50 8.52 0.53
C ASP A 343 -17.19 9.17 0.11
N GLU A 344 -16.12 8.93 0.88
CA GLU A 344 -14.78 9.42 0.56
C GLU A 344 -14.15 8.68 -0.62
N LEU A 345 -14.54 7.42 -0.91
CA LEU A 345 -14.17 6.72 -2.13
C LEU A 345 -14.78 7.40 -3.36
N GLU A 346 -16.10 7.68 -3.34
CA GLU A 346 -16.77 8.38 -4.45
C GLU A 346 -16.14 9.76 -4.71
N LYS A 347 -15.81 10.52 -3.66
CA LYS A 347 -15.07 11.77 -3.79
C LYS A 347 -13.68 11.59 -4.39
N MET A 348 -12.95 10.53 -4.01
CA MET A 348 -11.63 10.24 -4.56
C MET A 348 -11.70 9.92 -6.04
N VAL A 349 -12.67 9.13 -6.48
CA VAL A 349 -12.94 8.85 -7.89
C VAL A 349 -13.23 10.16 -8.63
N GLY A 350 -14.12 11.01 -8.09
CA GLY A 350 -14.42 12.33 -8.67
C GLY A 350 -13.19 13.24 -8.78
N ASN A 351 -12.25 13.17 -7.83
CA ASN A 351 -11.00 13.92 -7.92
C ASN A 351 -10.12 13.44 -9.11
N ALA A 352 -10.02 12.14 -9.34
CA ALA A 352 -9.28 11.58 -10.49
C ALA A 352 -9.99 11.87 -11.82
N GLU A 353 -11.34 11.77 -11.87
CA GLU A 353 -12.13 12.13 -13.04
C GLU A 353 -11.93 13.60 -13.44
N LYS A 354 -11.81 14.51 -12.47
CA LYS A 354 -11.60 15.94 -12.72
C LYS A 354 -10.33 16.23 -13.53
N VAL A 355 -9.28 15.43 -13.33
CA VAL A 355 -8.05 15.50 -14.13
C VAL A 355 -8.38 15.30 -15.61
N LEU A 356 -9.08 14.21 -15.94
CA LEU A 356 -9.41 13.85 -17.32
C LEU A 356 -10.36 14.86 -17.97
N GLN A 357 -11.31 15.38 -17.21
CA GLN A 357 -12.22 16.44 -17.65
C GLN A 357 -11.48 17.71 -18.05
N LEU A 358 -10.54 18.17 -17.20
CA LEU A 358 -9.74 19.36 -17.48
C LEU A 358 -8.78 19.17 -18.65
N LEU A 359 -8.38 17.93 -18.92
CA LEU A 359 -7.55 17.57 -20.08
C LEU A 359 -8.37 17.29 -21.35
N GLY A 360 -9.71 17.36 -21.29
CA GLY A 360 -10.60 17.13 -22.43
C GLY A 360 -10.56 15.70 -22.96
N LEU A 361 -10.40 14.72 -22.07
CA LEU A 361 -10.30 13.30 -22.42
C LEU A 361 -11.61 12.57 -22.18
N HIS A 362 -11.97 11.68 -23.11
CA HIS A 362 -13.07 10.75 -22.95
C HIS A 362 -12.64 9.57 -22.08
N TYR A 363 -13.46 9.20 -21.09
CA TYR A 363 -13.17 8.09 -20.19
C TYR A 363 -14.46 7.37 -19.76
N ARG A 364 -14.28 6.18 -19.22
CA ARG A 364 -15.32 5.45 -18.49
C ARG A 364 -14.81 5.07 -17.08
N VAL A 365 -15.75 4.90 -16.18
CA VAL A 365 -15.51 4.36 -14.83
C VAL A 365 -16.14 2.99 -14.77
N ILE A 366 -15.37 1.99 -14.38
CA ILE A 366 -15.82 0.62 -14.15
C ILE A 366 -15.64 0.27 -12.68
N MET A 367 -16.50 -0.60 -12.14
CA MET A 367 -16.32 -1.19 -10.81
C MET A 367 -15.71 -2.57 -10.98
N LEU A 368 -14.63 -2.87 -10.28
CA LEU A 368 -14.03 -4.19 -10.34
C LEU A 368 -14.92 -5.23 -9.66
N CYS A 369 -15.15 -6.36 -10.34
CA CYS A 369 -15.84 -7.50 -9.78
C CYS A 369 -14.97 -8.26 -8.76
N THR A 370 -15.55 -9.17 -8.00
CA THR A 370 -14.87 -9.87 -6.90
C THR A 370 -13.60 -10.62 -7.34
N GLY A 371 -13.56 -11.16 -8.56
CA GLY A 371 -12.40 -11.91 -9.09
C GLY A 371 -11.26 -11.04 -9.62
N ASP A 372 -11.54 -9.76 -9.94
CA ASP A 372 -10.57 -8.84 -10.53
C ASP A 372 -9.98 -7.83 -9.52
N MET A 373 -10.54 -7.77 -8.31
CA MET A 373 -10.11 -6.84 -7.27
C MET A 373 -8.70 -7.13 -6.75
N GLY A 374 -7.94 -6.07 -6.46
CA GLY A 374 -6.66 -6.13 -5.79
C GLY A 374 -6.74 -6.77 -4.39
N PHE A 375 -5.62 -7.33 -3.91
CA PHE A 375 -5.53 -8.12 -2.68
C PHE A 375 -6.03 -7.37 -1.43
N GLY A 376 -5.70 -6.09 -1.29
CA GLY A 376 -6.03 -5.27 -0.13
C GLY A 376 -7.38 -4.57 -0.20
N SER A 377 -8.05 -4.55 -1.35
CA SER A 377 -9.27 -3.76 -1.55
C SER A 377 -10.54 -4.49 -1.16
N ALA A 378 -11.49 -3.76 -0.59
CA ALA A 378 -12.88 -4.20 -0.36
C ALA A 378 -13.81 -3.74 -1.50
N LYS A 379 -13.51 -2.60 -2.13
CA LYS A 379 -14.20 -2.08 -3.33
C LYS A 379 -13.24 -1.21 -4.13
N THR A 380 -13.27 -1.36 -5.45
CA THR A 380 -12.39 -0.61 -6.37
C THR A 380 -13.19 -0.11 -7.56
N TYR A 381 -12.88 1.12 -7.95
CA TYR A 381 -13.26 1.70 -9.23
C TYR A 381 -11.99 1.95 -10.05
N ASP A 382 -12.01 1.52 -11.32
CA ASP A 382 -11.00 1.89 -12.29
C ASP A 382 -11.54 2.94 -13.25
N ILE A 383 -10.68 3.91 -13.60
CA ILE A 383 -10.97 4.92 -14.60
C ILE A 383 -10.12 4.61 -15.82
N GLU A 384 -10.79 4.39 -16.94
CA GLU A 384 -10.17 4.02 -18.19
C GLU A 384 -10.40 5.11 -19.23
N VAL A 385 -9.31 5.65 -19.78
CA VAL A 385 -9.33 6.69 -20.79
C VAL A 385 -9.24 6.10 -22.21
N TRP A 386 -9.98 6.66 -23.15
CA TRP A 386 -9.91 6.24 -24.55
C TRP A 386 -8.63 6.73 -25.22
N ALA A 387 -7.90 5.82 -25.87
CA ALA A 387 -6.73 6.10 -26.68
C ALA A 387 -7.02 5.82 -28.17
N PRO A 388 -7.29 6.85 -28.98
CA PRO A 388 -7.78 6.65 -30.35
C PRO A 388 -6.76 6.00 -31.29
N GLY A 389 -5.46 6.19 -31.08
CA GLY A 389 -4.40 5.52 -31.83
C GLY A 389 -4.25 4.03 -31.48
N GLN A 390 -4.66 3.63 -30.26
CA GLN A 390 -4.73 2.24 -29.82
C GLN A 390 -6.08 1.60 -30.18
N GLY A 391 -7.14 2.39 -30.34
CA GLY A 391 -8.50 1.90 -30.51
C GLY A 391 -9.05 1.18 -29.29
N SER A 392 -8.52 1.49 -28.08
CA SER A 392 -8.88 0.83 -26.84
C SER A 392 -8.87 1.79 -25.64
N TYR A 393 -9.50 1.35 -24.55
CA TYR A 393 -9.39 2.01 -23.26
C TYR A 393 -8.10 1.63 -22.53
N LEU A 394 -7.52 2.58 -21.83
CA LEU A 394 -6.34 2.42 -20.99
C LEU A 394 -6.70 2.80 -19.55
N GLU A 395 -6.52 1.91 -18.60
CA GLU A 395 -6.64 2.22 -17.18
C GLU A 395 -5.58 3.25 -16.77
N VAL A 396 -6.01 4.40 -16.27
CA VAL A 396 -5.13 5.49 -15.81
C VAL A 396 -5.24 5.74 -14.32
N SER A 397 -6.30 5.27 -13.68
CA SER A 397 -6.49 5.40 -12.23
C SER A 397 -7.25 4.20 -11.71
N SER A 398 -6.85 3.72 -10.55
CA SER A 398 -7.56 2.72 -9.74
C SER A 398 -7.75 3.31 -8.35
N CYS A 399 -9.01 3.41 -7.89
CA CYS A 399 -9.38 3.98 -6.59
C CYS A 399 -10.02 2.91 -5.72
N SER A 400 -9.42 2.62 -4.57
CA SER A 400 -9.83 1.54 -3.69
C SER A 400 -10.15 2.02 -2.27
N ASN A 401 -11.19 1.45 -1.67
CA ASN A 401 -11.36 1.43 -0.22
C ASN A 401 -10.85 0.08 0.31
N CYS A 402 -9.82 0.14 1.14
CA CYS A 402 -9.25 -1.04 1.80
C CYS A 402 -9.90 -1.32 3.16
N GLU A 403 -10.91 -0.55 3.54
CA GLU A 403 -11.50 -0.59 4.88
C GLU A 403 -10.42 -0.57 5.97
N ASP A 404 -10.52 -1.42 6.98
CA ASP A 404 -9.55 -1.51 8.06
C ASP A 404 -8.39 -2.49 7.80
N PHE A 405 -8.32 -3.11 6.63
CA PHE A 405 -7.33 -4.11 6.27
C PHE A 405 -5.89 -3.60 6.41
N GLN A 406 -5.61 -2.42 5.87
CA GLN A 406 -4.27 -1.83 5.94
C GLN A 406 -3.98 -1.23 7.31
N SER A 407 -4.94 -0.56 7.93
CA SER A 407 -4.77 0.02 9.26
C SER A 407 -4.52 -1.06 10.33
N ARG A 408 -5.13 -2.24 10.22
CA ARG A 408 -4.82 -3.40 11.07
C ARG A 408 -3.39 -3.90 10.87
N ARG A 409 -2.95 -4.06 9.61
CA ARG A 409 -1.57 -4.48 9.28
C ARG A 409 -0.52 -3.51 9.80
N MET A 410 -0.83 -2.21 9.78
CA MET A 410 0.04 -1.14 10.25
C MET A 410 -0.14 -0.81 11.73
N ASN A 411 -1.09 -1.45 12.43
CA ASN A 411 -1.47 -1.12 13.80
C ASN A 411 -1.81 0.38 13.98
N LEU A 412 -2.36 1.01 12.92
CA LEU A 412 -2.85 2.37 12.94
C LEU A 412 -4.25 2.38 13.54
N ARG A 413 -4.46 3.19 14.57
CA ARG A 413 -5.75 3.33 15.25
C ARG A 413 -6.10 4.81 15.41
N PHE A 414 -7.34 5.10 15.71
CA PHE A 414 -7.74 6.40 16.21
C PHE A 414 -8.56 6.24 17.48
N LYS A 415 -8.45 7.24 18.35
CA LYS A 415 -9.20 7.30 19.60
C LYS A 415 -10.44 8.15 19.38
N THR A 416 -11.62 7.53 19.56
CA THR A 416 -12.91 8.25 19.49
C THR A 416 -13.05 9.25 20.64
N GLU A 417 -13.94 10.24 20.51
CA GLU A 417 -14.26 11.15 21.62
C GLU A 417 -14.77 10.38 22.85
N GLY A 418 -15.42 9.23 22.67
CA GLY A 418 -15.82 8.30 23.74
C GLY A 418 -14.67 7.51 24.38
N GLY A 419 -13.42 7.68 23.90
CA GLY A 419 -12.24 7.03 24.46
C GLY A 419 -11.92 5.65 23.89
N GLU A 420 -12.71 5.11 22.96
CA GLU A 420 -12.52 3.83 22.31
C GLU A 420 -11.48 3.93 21.19
N ASN A 421 -10.63 2.91 21.07
CA ASN A 421 -9.68 2.79 19.96
C ASN A 421 -10.32 2.00 18.81
N LYS A 422 -10.39 2.61 17.63
CA LYS A 422 -10.91 2.00 16.39
C LYS A 422 -9.85 2.02 15.29
N PHE A 423 -10.00 1.12 14.32
CA PHE A 423 -9.21 1.13 13.08
C PHE A 423 -9.87 2.06 12.07
N PRO A 424 -9.17 3.04 11.50
CA PRO A 424 -9.70 3.85 10.42
C PRO A 424 -9.75 3.05 9.11
N HIS A 425 -10.59 3.48 8.17
CA HIS A 425 -10.50 3.02 6.79
C HIS A 425 -9.36 3.75 6.06
N ILE A 426 -8.63 3.03 5.22
CA ILE A 426 -7.61 3.59 4.33
C ILE A 426 -8.08 3.44 2.90
N LEU A 427 -8.04 4.56 2.18
CA LEU A 427 -8.36 4.64 0.76
C LEU A 427 -7.10 5.03 0.00
N ASN A 428 -6.88 4.41 -1.14
CA ASN A 428 -5.83 4.79 -2.08
C ASN A 428 -6.41 4.99 -3.47
N GLY A 429 -5.79 5.86 -4.26
CA GLY A 429 -6.19 6.06 -5.64
C GLY A 429 -5.12 6.79 -6.43
N SER A 430 -4.96 6.42 -7.70
CA SER A 430 -4.08 7.17 -8.57
C SER A 430 -4.74 8.48 -8.97
N GLY A 431 -4.12 9.61 -8.62
CA GLY A 431 -4.46 10.92 -9.18
C GLY A 431 -4.20 11.02 -10.68
N THR A 432 -3.40 10.18 -11.24
CA THR A 432 -3.36 9.32 -12.44
C THR A 432 -1.97 8.71 -12.64
N ALA A 433 -1.89 7.58 -13.38
CA ALA A 433 -0.63 7.01 -13.87
C ALA A 433 -0.20 7.75 -15.14
N LEU A 434 0.95 8.46 -15.09
CA LEU A 434 1.30 9.44 -16.11
C LEU A 434 1.61 8.84 -17.47
N ALA A 435 2.27 7.69 -17.54
CA ALA A 435 2.63 7.09 -18.82
C ALA A 435 1.42 6.81 -19.74
N ARG A 436 0.35 6.23 -19.19
CA ARG A 436 -0.89 5.96 -19.93
C ARG A 436 -1.69 7.24 -20.17
N LEU A 437 -1.70 8.17 -19.21
CA LEU A 437 -2.30 9.50 -19.40
C LEU A 437 -1.60 10.27 -20.53
N PHE A 438 -0.26 10.22 -20.59
CA PHE A 438 0.54 10.80 -21.67
C PHE A 438 0.14 10.23 -23.03
N VAL A 439 0.01 8.90 -23.13
CA VAL A 439 -0.45 8.22 -24.36
C VAL A 439 -1.81 8.75 -24.79
N ALA A 440 -2.80 8.71 -23.89
CA ALA A 440 -4.16 9.15 -24.20
C ALA A 440 -4.20 10.64 -24.59
N LEU A 441 -3.42 11.48 -23.93
CA LEU A 441 -3.35 12.92 -24.21
C LEU A 441 -2.80 13.21 -25.60
N ILE A 442 -1.64 12.65 -25.96
CA ILE A 442 -1.03 12.93 -27.27
C ILE A 442 -1.83 12.31 -28.42
N GLU A 443 -2.42 11.12 -28.21
CA GLU A 443 -3.26 10.47 -29.22
C GLU A 443 -4.59 11.20 -29.41
N THR A 444 -5.23 11.71 -28.33
CA THR A 444 -6.48 12.45 -28.42
C THR A 444 -6.31 13.82 -29.06
N HIS A 445 -5.23 14.52 -28.75
CA HIS A 445 -5.02 15.92 -29.20
C HIS A 445 -4.11 16.07 -30.40
N GLN A 446 -3.74 14.97 -31.07
CA GLN A 446 -2.99 15.02 -32.33
C GLN A 446 -3.77 15.75 -33.41
N GLN A 447 -3.05 16.40 -34.32
CA GLN A 447 -3.60 17.16 -35.43
C GLN A 447 -3.18 16.54 -36.77
N ALA A 448 -3.88 16.87 -37.86
CA ALA A 448 -3.59 16.38 -39.21
C ALA A 448 -2.16 16.71 -39.70
N ASP A 449 -1.60 17.81 -39.21
CA ASP A 449 -0.22 18.23 -39.51
C ASP A 449 0.85 17.47 -38.71
N GLY A 450 0.44 16.56 -37.83
CA GLY A 450 1.32 15.77 -36.99
C GLY A 450 1.73 16.45 -35.68
N SER A 451 1.26 17.66 -35.41
CA SER A 451 1.45 18.34 -34.13
C SER A 451 0.48 17.83 -33.08
N VAL A 452 0.69 18.18 -31.80
CA VAL A 452 -0.21 17.90 -30.70
C VAL A 452 -0.66 19.23 -30.07
N LYS A 453 -1.97 19.49 -30.06
CA LYS A 453 -2.56 20.65 -29.38
C LYS A 453 -2.51 20.39 -27.86
N ILE A 454 -2.13 21.41 -27.09
CA ILE A 454 -2.04 21.31 -25.63
C ILE A 454 -3.34 21.80 -25.00
N PRO A 455 -3.98 20.99 -24.13
CA PRO A 455 -5.13 21.42 -23.34
C PRO A 455 -4.86 22.70 -22.55
N GLU A 456 -5.86 23.57 -22.45
CA GLU A 456 -5.72 24.87 -21.77
C GLU A 456 -5.17 24.73 -20.36
N ALA A 457 -5.58 23.70 -19.62
CA ALA A 457 -5.12 23.42 -18.27
C ALA A 457 -3.59 23.18 -18.15
N LEU A 458 -2.94 22.74 -19.23
CA LEU A 458 -1.48 22.48 -19.25
C LEU A 458 -0.66 23.64 -19.83
N GLN A 459 -1.29 24.57 -20.55
CA GLN A 459 -0.58 25.69 -21.19
C GLN A 459 0.21 26.57 -20.21
N PRO A 460 -0.28 26.86 -18.98
CA PRO A 460 0.48 27.62 -17.99
C PRO A 460 1.81 26.96 -17.60
N TYR A 461 1.87 25.62 -17.61
CA TYR A 461 3.05 24.83 -17.24
C TYR A 461 4.03 24.67 -18.40
N LEU A 462 3.52 24.46 -19.62
CA LEU A 462 4.33 24.24 -20.84
C LEU A 462 4.75 25.54 -21.53
N LYS A 463 4.00 26.63 -21.34
CA LYS A 463 4.20 27.94 -22.01
C LYS A 463 4.07 27.83 -23.52
N THR A 464 3.21 26.93 -24.00
CA THR A 464 2.84 26.76 -25.44
C THR A 464 1.46 26.12 -25.51
N ASP A 465 0.76 26.35 -26.61
CA ASP A 465 -0.52 25.73 -26.95
C ASP A 465 -0.37 24.52 -27.88
N ARG A 466 0.88 24.24 -28.35
CA ARG A 466 1.14 23.20 -29.35
C ARG A 466 2.56 22.63 -29.22
N ILE A 467 2.69 21.32 -29.46
CA ILE A 467 3.97 20.64 -29.67
C ILE A 467 4.12 20.33 -31.17
N THR A 468 5.24 20.72 -31.71
CA THR A 468 5.65 20.46 -33.12
C THR A 468 7.00 19.73 -33.14
N ALA A 469 7.36 19.17 -34.32
CA ALA A 469 8.63 18.47 -34.55
C ALA A 469 9.85 19.36 -34.39
#